data_583274fb1b490bdb9cb71f7dc5bc219c
#
_entry.id   583274fb1b490bdb9cb71f7dc5bc219c
#
_cell.length_a   1.000
_cell.length_b   1.000
_cell.length_c   1.000
_cell.angle_alpha   90.00
_cell.angle_beta   90.00
_cell.angle_gamma   90.00
#
_symmetry.space_group_name_H-M   'P 1'
#
loop_
_entity.id
_entity.type
_entity.pdbx_description
1 polymer ?
#
loop_
_entity_poly.entity_id
_entity_poly.type
_entity_poly.pdbx_seq_one_letter_code
_entity_poly.pdbx_strand_id
1 'polypeptide(L)' 'MFKCYHCGDNLRWNNDYDAEDDEDYLIVSMYECVNDKCKAWYEIYHGIKDEEKPN' A
#
# COMPACT_ATOMS: atom_id res chain seq x y z
N MET A 1 -6.28 -7.08 -7.58
CA MET A 1 -6.71 -6.95 -6.20
C MET A 1 -5.76 -7.69 -5.27
N PHE A 2 -5.51 -7.13 -4.11
CA PHE A 2 -4.53 -7.70 -3.20
C PHE A 2 -5.18 -8.68 -2.24
N LYS A 3 -4.41 -9.69 -1.84
CA LYS A 3 -4.87 -10.66 -0.87
C LYS A 3 -4.09 -10.54 0.41
N CYS A 4 -4.73 -10.85 1.52
CA CYS A 4 -4.05 -10.83 2.80
C CYS A 4 -3.00 -11.93 2.83
N TYR A 5 -1.80 -11.55 3.17
CA TYR A 5 -0.69 -12.49 3.20
C TYR A 5 -0.84 -13.46 4.37
N HIS A 6 -1.59 -13.07 5.37
CA HIS A 6 -1.70 -13.83 6.61
C HIS A 6 -2.83 -14.85 6.54
N CYS A 7 -4.00 -14.47 6.07
CA CYS A 7 -5.15 -15.37 6.08
C CYS A 7 -5.69 -15.68 4.70
N GLY A 8 -5.22 -14.98 3.68
CA GLY A 8 -5.66 -15.26 2.33
C GLY A 8 -6.93 -14.57 1.89
N ASP A 9 -7.58 -13.84 2.76
CA ASP A 9 -8.76 -13.10 2.39
C ASP A 9 -8.37 -11.84 1.64
N ASN A 10 -9.36 -11.19 1.05
CA ASN A 10 -9.11 -9.98 0.29
C ASN A 10 -8.69 -8.83 1.18
N LEU A 11 -7.94 -7.92 0.60
CA LEU A 11 -7.63 -6.66 1.27
C LEU A 11 -8.59 -5.59 0.77
N ARG A 12 -8.83 -4.62 1.63
CA ARG A 12 -9.72 -3.52 1.32
C ARG A 12 -8.94 -2.22 1.44
N TRP A 13 -9.08 -1.34 0.44
CA TRP A 13 -8.44 -0.03 0.47
C TRP A 13 -9.00 0.79 1.60
N ASN A 14 -8.11 1.43 2.33
CA ASN A 14 -8.50 2.29 3.44
C ASN A 14 -8.26 3.74 3.10
N ASN A 15 -7.01 4.10 2.84
CA ASN A 15 -6.68 5.49 2.59
C ASN A 15 -5.34 5.58 1.88
N ASP A 16 -5.09 6.73 1.25
CA ASP A 16 -3.81 7.02 0.62
C ASP A 16 -3.15 8.18 1.34
N TYR A 17 -1.84 8.12 1.45
CA TYR A 17 -1.08 9.18 2.07
C TYR A 17 0.13 9.50 1.21
N ASP A 18 0.65 10.72 1.38
CA ASP A 18 1.88 11.09 0.72
C ASP A 18 3.05 10.37 1.37
N ALA A 19 3.88 9.77 0.55
CA ALA A 19 5.07 9.09 1.06
C ALA A 19 6.24 10.07 1.06
N GLU A 20 6.12 11.13 1.85
CA GLU A 20 7.10 12.20 1.82
C GLU A 20 8.48 11.75 2.27
N ASP A 21 8.50 10.84 3.20
CA ASP A 21 9.78 10.39 3.74
C ASP A 21 10.45 9.34 2.88
N ASP A 22 9.78 8.86 1.86
CA ASP A 22 10.33 7.82 1.02
C ASP A 22 11.03 8.44 -0.17
N GLU A 23 12.21 7.94 -0.49
CA GLU A 23 12.98 8.50 -1.58
C GLU A 23 12.56 7.97 -2.93
N ASP A 24 11.88 6.84 -2.95
CA ASP A 24 11.58 6.17 -4.20
C ASP A 24 10.13 6.31 -4.63
N TYR A 25 9.23 6.47 -3.69
CA TYR A 25 7.81 6.43 -3.99
C TYR A 25 7.10 7.70 -3.57
N LEU A 26 6.01 8.00 -4.27
CA LEU A 26 5.23 9.22 -4.02
C LEU A 26 4.09 8.98 -3.06
N ILE A 27 3.51 7.80 -3.09
CA ILE A 27 2.26 7.53 -2.39
C ILE A 27 2.37 6.23 -1.63
N VAL A 28 1.75 6.19 -0.47
CA VAL A 28 1.58 4.95 0.25
C VAL A 28 0.09 4.73 0.45
N SER A 29 -0.40 3.58 0.05
CA SER A 29 -1.81 3.22 0.19
C SER A 29 -1.96 2.26 1.34
N MET A 30 -2.93 2.55 2.20
CA MET A 30 -3.19 1.69 3.36
C MET A 30 -4.31 0.74 3.03
N TYR A 31 -4.05 -0.53 3.23
CA TYR A 31 -5.04 -1.59 3.02
C TYR A 31 -5.23 -2.36 4.30
N GLU A 32 -6.41 -2.89 4.49
CA GLU A 32 -6.70 -3.71 5.66
C GLU A 32 -7.40 -4.98 5.22
N CYS A 33 -7.21 -6.03 6.00
CA CYS A 33 -7.85 -7.29 5.71
C CYS A 33 -9.34 -7.19 6.01
N VAL A 34 -10.16 -7.78 5.13
CA VAL A 34 -11.60 -7.74 5.33
C VAL A 34 -12.05 -8.74 6.40
N ASN A 35 -11.18 -9.61 6.83
CA ASN A 35 -11.50 -10.62 7.83
C ASN A 35 -11.41 -10.00 9.22
N ASP A 36 -12.53 -9.92 9.92
CA ASP A 36 -12.56 -9.29 11.23
C ASP A 36 -11.63 -9.96 12.22
N LYS A 37 -11.40 -11.22 12.04
CA LYS A 37 -10.57 -11.96 12.99
C LYS A 37 -9.10 -11.80 12.72
N CYS A 38 -8.74 -11.46 11.48
CA CYS A 38 -7.34 -11.32 11.11
C CYS A 38 -6.82 -9.94 11.48
N LYS A 39 -7.53 -8.89 11.05
CA LYS A 39 -7.20 -7.50 11.36
C LYS A 39 -5.81 -7.10 10.91
N ALA A 40 -5.25 -7.78 9.95
CA ALA A 40 -3.96 -7.39 9.40
C ALA A 40 -4.13 -6.16 8.53
N TRP A 41 -3.08 -5.36 8.42
CA TRP A 41 -3.12 -4.18 7.55
C TRP A 41 -1.77 -4.04 6.87
N TYR A 42 -1.77 -3.32 5.75
CA TYR A 42 -0.61 -3.27 4.88
C TYR A 42 -0.42 -1.87 4.34
N GLU A 43 0.82 -1.55 4.05
CA GLU A 43 1.18 -0.33 3.36
C GLU A 43 1.75 -0.70 2.00
N ILE A 44 1.20 -0.12 0.95
CA ILE A 44 1.67 -0.41 -0.40
C ILE A 44 2.19 0.88 -0.99
N TYR A 45 3.47 0.89 -1.32
CA TYR A 45 4.11 2.07 -1.87
C TYR A 45 4.05 2.03 -3.39
N HIS A 46 3.75 3.16 -3.99
CA HIS A 46 3.69 3.22 -5.44
C HIS A 46 3.89 4.66 -5.89
N GLY A 47 3.95 4.85 -7.21
CA GLY A 47 4.23 6.18 -7.73
C GLY A 47 5.70 6.49 -7.64
N ILE A 48 6.47 6.11 -8.64
CA ILE A 48 7.93 6.21 -8.59
C ILE A 48 8.35 7.65 -8.79
N LYS A 49 9.16 8.18 -7.88
CA LYS A 49 9.57 9.57 -7.95
C LYS A 49 10.53 9.87 -9.08
N ASP A 50 11.33 8.92 -9.44
CA ASP A 50 12.41 9.16 -10.38
C ASP A 50 12.04 8.98 -11.82
N GLU A 51 10.82 8.60 -12.09
CA GLU A 51 10.48 8.28 -13.45
C GLU A 51 10.61 9.46 -14.38
N GLU A 52 10.50 10.66 -13.84
CA GLU A 52 10.58 11.84 -14.69
C GLU A 52 12.01 12.24 -14.93
N LYS A 53 12.95 11.61 -14.33
CA LYS A 53 14.32 12.01 -14.54
C LYS A 53 14.75 11.67 -15.94
N PRO A 54 15.39 12.60 -16.59
CA PRO A 54 15.88 12.30 -17.91
C PRO A 54 16.97 11.35 -17.78
N ASN A 55 17.39 10.70 -17.85
CA ASN A 55 18.48 9.85 -17.68
C ASN A 55 19.61 10.15 -18.57
#